data_ff4f13cfd586a2af350c2109fd7f4405
#
_entry.id   ff4f13cfd586a2af350c2109fd7f4405
#
_cell.length_a   1.000
_cell.length_b   1.000
_cell.length_c   1.000
_cell.angle_alpha   90.00
_cell.angle_beta   90.00
_cell.angle_gamma   90.00
#
_symmetry.space_group_name_H-M   'P 1'
#
loop_
_entity.id
_entity.type
_entity.pdbx_description
1 polymer ?
#
loop_
_entity_poly.entity_id
_entity_poly.type
_entity_poly.pdbx_seq_one_letter_code
_entity_poly.pdbx_strand_id
1 'polypeptide(L)'
;MKREPRSDVDKVMGRAQYVGPVVRMLGVIAARSGFTIELPDELKTGGHLRKTKHLPLLLSAVNSLPDARQAVVKDEFFWVNRMSVTPEIASTMYEFVKANNVEVEDSVKAAPFQDQVTWAYVNMTPESWENLKNFTNILRTPNSDWTTMVLHGPVETLKLDSSDEALSRIRAEICKAIYAADGRGHDGYCSHYFDDETKCHFYRILLTDHLLPKTIYVKKHKFRKRNFRDTFEVAIEFNTETGEVSVSSDSTVFFNRLVARSWFVGAVGPEQAKELLIAKPDIEPYVLDYLLFNSGNIPVPADSPFTSIRAVSATANRRNTAGQSITIRSRTDTDDIHEILLNSISGNHRRVEDFQIVNLQLVFTYVAANGKTRTFKCTLKKHSSNYRDAPREIREAIHTILIQTGLLDVAA
;
A
#
# COMPACT_ATOMS: atom_id res chain seq x y z
N MET A 1 -4.77 12.53 32.53
CA MET A 1 -4.19 11.20 32.25
C MET A 1 -4.27 10.94 30.74
N LYS A 2 -3.15 10.87 30.01
CA LYS A 2 -3.15 10.36 28.63
C LYS A 2 -3.46 8.86 28.72
N ARG A 3 -4.53 8.41 28.04
CA ARG A 3 -4.82 6.98 27.92
C ARG A 3 -3.66 6.31 27.17
N GLU A 4 -3.12 5.24 27.73
CA GLU A 4 -2.15 4.41 27.00
C GLU A 4 -2.77 3.94 25.66
N PRO A 5 -1.98 3.87 24.57
CA PRO A 5 -2.48 3.39 23.30
C PRO A 5 -2.96 1.95 23.46
N ARG A 6 -4.18 1.66 23.01
CA ARG A 6 -4.74 0.30 23.03
C ARG A 6 -3.87 -0.64 22.21
N SER A 7 -3.59 -1.82 22.74
CA SER A 7 -2.90 -2.87 22.00
C SER A 7 -3.72 -3.34 20.77
N ASP A 8 -3.09 -3.98 19.78
CA ASP A 8 -3.83 -4.51 18.63
C ASP A 8 -4.78 -5.65 19.05
N VAL A 9 -4.40 -6.42 20.06
CA VAL A 9 -5.29 -7.40 20.70
C VAL A 9 -6.56 -6.71 21.22
N ASP A 10 -6.44 -5.59 21.96
CA ASP A 10 -7.58 -4.79 22.42
C ASP A 10 -8.43 -4.25 21.27
N LYS A 11 -7.80 -3.84 20.18
CA LYS A 11 -8.50 -3.26 19.02
C LYS A 11 -9.33 -4.33 18.29
N VAL A 12 -8.73 -5.49 18.02
CA VAL A 12 -9.41 -6.60 17.33
C VAL A 12 -10.55 -7.14 18.19
N MET A 13 -10.24 -7.48 19.45
CA MET A 13 -11.26 -8.00 20.36
C MET A 13 -12.36 -6.99 20.66
N GLY A 14 -12.01 -5.70 20.73
CA GLY A 14 -12.97 -4.63 20.98
C GLY A 14 -13.86 -4.28 19.78
N ARG A 15 -13.53 -4.73 18.57
CA ARG A 15 -14.35 -4.53 17.34
C ARG A 15 -15.13 -5.78 16.96
N ALA A 16 -14.69 -6.97 17.34
CA ALA A 16 -15.37 -8.22 17.04
C ALA A 16 -16.81 -8.18 17.57
N GLN A 17 -17.74 -8.66 16.76
CA GLN A 17 -19.15 -8.74 17.12
C GLN A 17 -19.45 -10.01 17.93
N TYR A 18 -18.71 -11.09 17.66
CA TYR A 18 -18.94 -12.40 18.27
C TYR A 18 -17.68 -12.93 18.97
N VAL A 19 -17.89 -13.67 20.06
CA VAL A 19 -16.79 -14.30 20.82
C VAL A 19 -16.19 -15.48 20.05
N GLY A 20 -17.05 -16.30 19.42
CA GLY A 20 -16.66 -17.55 18.77
C GLY A 20 -15.54 -17.43 17.73
N PRO A 21 -15.59 -16.48 16.77
CA PRO A 21 -14.50 -16.26 15.81
C PRO A 21 -13.15 -15.95 16.47
N VAL A 22 -13.13 -15.09 17.48
CA VAL A 22 -11.91 -14.72 18.23
C VAL A 22 -11.33 -15.90 19.00
N VAL A 23 -12.18 -16.67 19.64
CA VAL A 23 -11.78 -17.89 20.38
C VAL A 23 -11.19 -18.94 19.43
N ARG A 24 -11.83 -19.17 18.27
CA ARG A 24 -11.28 -20.08 17.23
C ARG A 24 -9.96 -19.59 16.71
N MET A 25 -9.82 -18.29 16.44
CA MET A 25 -8.55 -17.69 16.02
C MET A 25 -7.44 -17.97 17.05
N LEU A 26 -7.68 -17.72 18.33
CA LEU A 26 -6.72 -18.04 19.39
C LEU A 26 -6.33 -19.52 19.41
N GLY A 27 -7.29 -20.41 19.23
CA GLY A 27 -7.05 -21.86 19.13
C GLY A 27 -6.16 -22.21 17.93
N VAL A 28 -6.42 -21.60 16.77
CA VAL A 28 -5.61 -21.80 15.55
C VAL A 28 -4.19 -21.25 15.73
N ILE A 29 -4.02 -20.06 16.32
CA ILE A 29 -2.68 -19.50 16.64
C ILE A 29 -1.92 -20.48 17.52
N ALA A 30 -2.53 -20.96 18.58
CA ALA A 30 -1.92 -21.87 19.53
C ALA A 30 -1.50 -23.19 18.84
N ALA A 31 -2.41 -23.79 18.05
CA ALA A 31 -2.15 -25.03 17.31
C ALA A 31 -1.00 -24.88 16.30
N ARG A 32 -1.00 -23.81 15.50
CA ARG A 32 0.08 -23.52 14.51
C ARG A 32 1.44 -23.30 15.17
N SER A 33 1.44 -22.79 16.39
CA SER A 33 2.67 -22.45 17.13
C SER A 33 3.06 -23.47 18.18
N GLY A 34 2.37 -24.63 18.24
CA GLY A 34 2.72 -25.75 19.11
C GLY A 34 2.52 -25.49 20.61
N PHE A 35 1.51 -24.69 20.99
CA PHE A 35 1.14 -24.48 22.38
C PHE A 35 -0.37 -24.54 22.59
N THR A 36 -0.81 -24.48 23.85
CA THR A 36 -2.23 -24.43 24.21
C THR A 36 -2.56 -23.14 24.94
N ILE A 37 -3.78 -22.65 24.75
CA ILE A 37 -4.34 -21.52 25.51
C ILE A 37 -5.52 -22.06 26.33
N GLU A 38 -5.44 -21.88 27.65
CA GLU A 38 -6.56 -22.16 28.53
C GLU A 38 -7.54 -20.98 28.48
N LEU A 39 -8.73 -21.25 27.97
CA LEU A 39 -9.79 -20.25 27.87
C LEU A 39 -10.85 -20.53 28.93
N PRO A 40 -11.31 -19.51 29.67
CA PRO A 40 -12.45 -19.63 30.58
C PRO A 40 -13.70 -20.22 29.89
N ASP A 41 -14.50 -20.99 30.61
CA ASP A 41 -15.69 -21.65 30.06
C ASP A 41 -16.71 -20.65 29.53
N GLU A 42 -16.78 -19.46 30.13
CA GLU A 42 -17.64 -18.37 29.68
C GLU A 42 -17.33 -17.90 28.25
N LEU A 43 -16.11 -18.11 27.74
CA LEU A 43 -15.72 -17.80 26.37
C LEU A 43 -16.02 -18.94 25.39
N LYS A 44 -16.21 -20.17 25.88
CA LYS A 44 -16.48 -21.35 25.04
C LYS A 44 -17.94 -21.43 24.58
N THR A 45 -18.86 -20.74 25.26
CA THR A 45 -20.30 -20.78 24.98
C THR A 45 -20.72 -20.00 23.73
N GLY A 46 -19.85 -19.19 23.15
CA GLY A 46 -20.14 -18.38 21.98
C GLY A 46 -21.07 -17.19 22.26
N GLY A 47 -21.66 -16.62 21.21
CA GLY A 47 -22.59 -15.49 21.30
C GLY A 47 -21.96 -14.13 21.07
N HIS A 48 -22.76 -13.07 21.26
CA HIS A 48 -22.30 -11.70 21.10
C HIS A 48 -21.20 -11.33 22.11
N LEU A 49 -20.16 -10.67 21.61
CA LEU A 49 -19.04 -10.21 22.43
C LEU A 49 -19.48 -9.01 23.29
N ARG A 50 -19.57 -9.22 24.60
CA ARG A 50 -19.81 -8.15 25.57
C ARG A 50 -18.46 -7.62 26.05
N LYS A 51 -18.10 -6.39 25.64
CA LYS A 51 -16.79 -5.78 25.93
C LYS A 51 -16.45 -5.77 27.43
N THR A 52 -17.43 -5.49 28.28
CA THR A 52 -17.23 -5.42 29.73
C THR A 52 -17.02 -6.77 30.40
N LYS A 53 -17.54 -7.87 29.79
CA LYS A 53 -17.45 -9.22 30.33
C LYS A 53 -16.34 -10.03 29.67
N HIS A 54 -16.35 -10.10 28.34
CA HIS A 54 -15.52 -11.06 27.60
C HIS A 54 -14.12 -10.53 27.30
N LEU A 55 -13.96 -9.22 27.06
CA LEU A 55 -12.65 -8.64 26.74
C LEU A 55 -11.63 -8.81 27.88
N PRO A 56 -11.95 -8.55 29.16
CA PRO A 56 -11.01 -8.81 30.24
C PRO A 56 -10.59 -10.27 30.35
N LEU A 57 -11.50 -11.22 30.11
CA LEU A 57 -11.21 -12.66 30.13
C LEU A 57 -10.27 -13.05 29.00
N LEU A 58 -10.51 -12.57 27.77
CA LEU A 58 -9.66 -12.81 26.62
C LEU A 58 -8.24 -12.24 26.83
N LEU A 59 -8.15 -11.00 27.32
CA LEU A 59 -6.87 -10.38 27.64
C LEU A 59 -6.13 -11.11 28.78
N SER A 60 -6.84 -11.54 29.81
CA SER A 60 -6.25 -12.32 30.89
C SER A 60 -5.68 -13.64 30.37
N ALA A 61 -6.40 -14.36 29.50
CA ALA A 61 -5.93 -15.60 28.90
C ALA A 61 -4.66 -15.39 28.05
N VAL A 62 -4.58 -14.29 27.26
CA VAL A 62 -3.37 -13.96 26.51
C VAL A 62 -2.21 -13.54 27.42
N ASN A 63 -2.47 -12.73 28.43
CA ASN A 63 -1.45 -12.23 29.34
C ASN A 63 -0.92 -13.31 30.31
N SER A 64 -1.62 -14.40 30.50
CA SER A 64 -1.13 -15.56 31.29
C SER A 64 -0.10 -16.41 30.55
N LEU A 65 0.05 -16.22 29.22
CA LEU A 65 1.03 -16.94 28.43
C LEU A 65 2.46 -16.43 28.73
N PRO A 66 3.50 -17.27 28.55
CA PRO A 66 4.89 -16.83 28.54
C PRO A 66 5.13 -15.75 27.47
N ASP A 67 6.06 -14.83 27.72
CA ASP A 67 6.33 -13.66 26.84
C ASP A 67 6.51 -14.01 25.37
N ALA A 68 7.24 -15.09 25.06
CA ALA A 68 7.45 -15.55 23.70
C ALA A 68 6.14 -15.94 22.99
N ARG A 69 5.23 -16.60 23.71
CA ARG A 69 3.91 -17.00 23.18
C ARG A 69 2.95 -15.81 23.08
N GLN A 70 3.00 -14.89 24.03
CA GLN A 70 2.28 -13.62 23.92
C GLN A 70 2.71 -12.84 22.68
N ALA A 71 4.01 -12.82 22.35
CA ALA A 71 4.53 -12.14 21.17
C ALA A 71 3.92 -12.70 19.87
N VAL A 72 3.82 -14.02 19.74
CA VAL A 72 3.17 -14.68 18.60
C VAL A 72 1.69 -14.28 18.49
N VAL A 73 0.94 -14.33 19.59
CA VAL A 73 -0.46 -13.92 19.59
C VAL A 73 -0.60 -12.45 19.20
N LYS A 74 0.23 -11.57 19.76
CA LYS A 74 0.20 -10.13 19.47
C LYS A 74 0.52 -9.83 18.01
N ASP A 75 1.46 -10.56 17.42
CA ASP A 75 1.81 -10.41 16.00
C ASP A 75 0.63 -10.79 15.09
N GLU A 76 -0.01 -11.92 15.31
CA GLU A 76 -1.17 -12.33 14.51
C GLU A 76 -2.37 -11.37 14.68
N PHE A 77 -2.61 -10.86 15.90
CA PHE A 77 -3.63 -9.84 16.12
C PHE A 77 -3.29 -8.50 15.48
N PHE A 78 -2.01 -8.13 15.41
CA PHE A 78 -1.56 -6.97 14.65
C PHE A 78 -1.94 -7.10 13.18
N TRP A 79 -1.69 -8.27 12.57
CA TRP A 79 -2.02 -8.52 11.17
C TRP A 79 -3.53 -8.50 10.92
N VAL A 80 -4.32 -9.17 11.75
CA VAL A 80 -5.78 -9.12 11.66
C VAL A 80 -6.30 -7.69 11.80
N ASN A 81 -5.77 -6.91 12.76
CA ASN A 81 -6.14 -5.49 12.90
C ASN A 81 -5.78 -4.67 11.65
N ARG A 82 -4.58 -4.89 11.10
CA ARG A 82 -4.09 -4.20 9.92
C ARG A 82 -4.94 -4.51 8.69
N MET A 83 -5.26 -5.77 8.46
CA MET A 83 -6.10 -6.23 7.36
C MET A 83 -7.55 -5.72 7.49
N SER A 84 -8.10 -5.71 8.69
CA SER A 84 -9.48 -5.28 8.96
C SER A 84 -9.80 -3.83 8.60
N VAL A 85 -8.77 -3.02 8.41
CA VAL A 85 -8.90 -1.62 7.96
C VAL A 85 -8.46 -1.43 6.50
N THR A 86 -8.29 -2.53 5.77
CA THR A 86 -7.89 -2.59 4.36
C THR A 86 -8.91 -3.42 3.57
N PRO A 87 -10.12 -2.91 3.31
CA PRO A 87 -11.18 -3.68 2.65
C PRO A 87 -10.82 -4.10 1.22
N GLU A 88 -9.82 -3.50 0.63
CA GLU A 88 -9.28 -3.78 -0.71
C GLU A 88 -8.73 -5.20 -0.84
N ILE A 89 -8.38 -5.85 0.27
CA ILE A 89 -7.89 -7.24 0.26
C ILE A 89 -9.04 -8.27 0.19
N ALA A 90 -10.30 -7.86 0.23
CA ALA A 90 -11.42 -8.79 0.43
C ALA A 90 -11.52 -9.85 -0.67
N SER A 91 -11.37 -9.48 -1.94
CA SER A 91 -11.40 -10.42 -3.07
C SER A 91 -10.30 -11.46 -2.95
N THR A 92 -9.05 -11.01 -2.85
CA THR A 92 -7.87 -11.87 -2.70
C THR A 92 -7.95 -12.77 -1.46
N MET A 93 -8.45 -12.22 -0.35
CA MET A 93 -8.68 -12.99 0.88
C MET A 93 -9.66 -14.15 0.65
N TYR A 94 -10.76 -13.91 -0.07
CA TYR A 94 -11.73 -14.96 -0.38
C TYR A 94 -11.19 -16.00 -1.36
N GLU A 95 -10.37 -15.61 -2.32
CA GLU A 95 -9.70 -16.53 -3.24
C GLU A 95 -8.76 -17.49 -2.49
N PHE A 96 -7.95 -16.97 -1.58
CA PHE A 96 -7.10 -17.81 -0.74
C PHE A 96 -7.89 -18.80 0.13
N VAL A 97 -9.06 -18.39 0.64
CA VAL A 97 -9.93 -19.31 1.38
C VAL A 97 -10.52 -20.38 0.47
N LYS A 98 -11.01 -20.01 -0.73
CA LYS A 98 -11.54 -20.94 -1.73
C LYS A 98 -10.49 -21.93 -2.21
N ALA A 99 -9.23 -21.50 -2.40
CA ALA A 99 -8.12 -22.38 -2.74
C ALA A 99 -7.89 -23.52 -1.73
N ASN A 100 -8.38 -23.35 -0.48
CA ASN A 100 -8.38 -24.38 0.55
C ASN A 100 -9.69 -25.22 0.56
N ASN A 101 -10.48 -25.19 -0.50
CA ASN A 101 -11.78 -25.87 -0.62
C ASN A 101 -12.81 -25.44 0.44
N VAL A 102 -12.72 -24.20 0.93
CA VAL A 102 -13.67 -23.63 1.88
C VAL A 102 -14.58 -22.66 1.12
N GLU A 103 -15.89 -22.95 1.15
CA GLU A 103 -16.90 -22.07 0.54
C GLU A 103 -17.10 -20.82 1.40
N VAL A 104 -17.16 -19.66 0.76
CA VAL A 104 -17.41 -18.37 1.42
C VAL A 104 -18.90 -18.08 1.41
N GLU A 105 -19.55 -18.37 2.53
CA GLU A 105 -20.98 -18.14 2.71
C GLU A 105 -21.34 -16.65 2.65
N ASP A 106 -22.54 -16.33 2.17
CA ASP A 106 -23.03 -14.94 2.12
C ASP A 106 -23.17 -14.32 3.51
N SER A 107 -23.42 -15.13 4.52
CA SER A 107 -23.40 -14.72 5.93
C SER A 107 -22.06 -14.13 6.38
N VAL A 108 -20.96 -14.70 5.87
CA VAL A 108 -19.59 -14.21 6.13
C VAL A 108 -19.37 -12.88 5.42
N LYS A 109 -19.77 -12.76 4.16
CA LYS A 109 -19.62 -11.51 3.37
C LYS A 109 -20.46 -10.37 3.95
N ALA A 110 -21.61 -10.68 4.57
CA ALA A 110 -22.48 -9.71 5.24
C ALA A 110 -21.97 -9.28 6.63
N ALA A 111 -21.03 -10.02 7.23
CA ALA A 111 -20.48 -9.71 8.55
C ALA A 111 -19.60 -8.45 8.51
N PRO A 112 -19.34 -7.79 9.65
CA PRO A 112 -18.34 -6.74 9.74
C PRO A 112 -16.97 -7.21 9.21
N PHE A 113 -16.25 -6.38 8.48
CA PHE A 113 -15.01 -6.79 7.80
C PHE A 113 -13.95 -7.36 8.76
N GLN A 114 -13.91 -6.86 9.99
CA GLN A 114 -13.09 -7.44 11.07
C GLN A 114 -13.40 -8.93 11.31
N ASP A 115 -14.68 -9.30 11.34
CA ASP A 115 -15.09 -10.69 11.57
C ASP A 115 -14.82 -11.56 10.33
N GLN A 116 -14.93 -10.98 9.13
CA GLN A 116 -14.52 -11.64 7.86
C GLN A 116 -13.03 -11.98 7.86
N VAL A 117 -12.16 -11.05 8.24
CA VAL A 117 -10.71 -11.29 8.33
C VAL A 117 -10.37 -12.32 9.38
N THR A 118 -11.03 -12.27 10.55
CA THR A 118 -10.85 -13.26 11.62
C THR A 118 -11.30 -14.66 11.16
N TRP A 119 -12.41 -14.73 10.44
CA TRP A 119 -12.90 -15.97 9.85
C TRP A 119 -11.94 -16.52 8.79
N ALA A 120 -11.44 -15.67 7.92
CA ALA A 120 -10.47 -16.03 6.88
C ALA A 120 -9.17 -16.58 7.49
N TYR A 121 -8.65 -15.95 8.54
CA TYR A 121 -7.50 -16.46 9.28
C TYR A 121 -7.65 -17.92 9.72
N VAL A 122 -8.83 -18.25 10.23
CA VAL A 122 -9.13 -19.62 10.71
C VAL A 122 -9.19 -20.63 9.57
N ASN A 123 -9.60 -20.21 8.38
CA ASN A 123 -9.88 -21.07 7.21
C ASN A 123 -8.76 -21.07 6.15
N MET A 124 -7.70 -20.30 6.34
CA MET A 124 -6.52 -20.28 5.47
C MET A 124 -5.43 -21.23 5.95
N THR A 125 -4.61 -21.72 5.02
CA THR A 125 -3.32 -22.33 5.39
C THR A 125 -2.36 -21.25 5.90
N PRO A 126 -1.31 -21.63 6.67
CA PRO A 126 -0.24 -20.69 7.05
C PRO A 126 0.38 -19.98 5.86
N GLU A 127 0.62 -20.70 4.76
CA GLU A 127 1.19 -20.14 3.52
C GLU A 127 0.28 -19.09 2.88
N SER A 128 -1.03 -19.41 2.71
CA SER A 128 -2.01 -18.45 2.18
C SER A 128 -2.12 -17.20 3.07
N TRP A 129 -2.00 -17.37 4.38
CA TRP A 129 -2.01 -16.25 5.31
C TRP A 129 -0.76 -15.37 5.19
N GLU A 130 0.44 -15.96 5.03
CA GLU A 130 1.66 -15.19 4.78
C GLU A 130 1.60 -14.44 3.45
N ASN A 131 1.07 -15.07 2.39
CA ASN A 131 0.84 -14.41 1.12
C ASN A 131 -0.12 -13.22 1.25
N LEU A 132 -1.21 -13.37 2.02
CA LEU A 132 -2.12 -12.25 2.28
C LEU A 132 -1.48 -11.13 3.12
N LYS A 133 -0.59 -11.45 4.06
CA LYS A 133 0.23 -10.45 4.78
C LYS A 133 1.09 -9.65 3.80
N ASN A 134 1.78 -10.34 2.89
CA ASN A 134 2.63 -9.71 1.87
C ASN A 134 1.81 -8.79 0.96
N PHE A 135 0.69 -9.28 0.44
CA PHE A 135 -0.23 -8.49 -0.38
C PHE A 135 -0.76 -7.25 0.37
N THR A 136 -1.20 -7.42 1.61
CA THR A 136 -1.67 -6.32 2.46
C THR A 136 -0.58 -5.26 2.69
N ASN A 137 0.67 -5.68 2.84
CA ASN A 137 1.79 -4.75 2.97
C ASN A 137 2.02 -3.95 1.69
N ILE A 138 1.96 -4.61 0.53
CA ILE A 138 2.12 -3.95 -0.77
C ILE A 138 1.04 -2.88 -0.96
N LEU A 139 -0.22 -3.21 -0.68
CA LEU A 139 -1.33 -2.26 -0.76
C LEU A 139 -1.24 -1.09 0.24
N ARG A 140 -0.49 -1.28 1.32
CA ARG A 140 -0.38 -0.28 2.40
C ARG A 140 1.00 0.33 2.54
N THR A 141 1.81 0.27 1.50
CA THR A 141 3.10 1.01 1.52
C THR A 141 2.81 2.49 1.77
N PRO A 142 3.15 3.04 2.94
CA PRO A 142 2.72 4.39 3.31
C PRO A 142 3.41 5.44 2.45
N ASN A 143 2.62 6.42 1.97
CA ASN A 143 3.07 7.58 1.20
C ASN A 143 3.85 7.24 -0.09
N SER A 144 3.51 6.17 -0.73
CA SER A 144 4.25 5.70 -1.89
C SER A 144 3.86 6.48 -3.14
N ASP A 145 4.74 7.38 -3.54
CA ASP A 145 4.71 7.90 -4.90
C ASP A 145 5.16 6.78 -5.84
N TRP A 146 4.24 6.23 -6.58
CA TRP A 146 4.54 5.24 -7.60
C TRP A 146 5.11 5.91 -8.86
N THR A 147 6.19 5.36 -9.38
CA THR A 147 6.72 5.70 -10.70
C THR A 147 6.41 4.55 -11.64
N THR A 148 5.59 4.80 -12.64
CA THR A 148 5.21 3.80 -13.65
C THR A 148 6.11 3.94 -14.87
N MET A 149 6.52 2.82 -15.41
CA MET A 149 7.37 2.67 -16.59
C MET A 149 6.77 1.58 -17.48
N VAL A 150 6.85 1.73 -18.79
CA VAL A 150 6.41 0.70 -19.72
C VAL A 150 7.64 0.02 -20.32
N LEU A 151 7.65 -1.30 -20.29
CA LEU A 151 8.67 -2.10 -20.97
C LEU A 151 8.28 -2.29 -22.44
N HIS A 152 9.14 -1.82 -23.34
CA HIS A 152 8.96 -2.05 -24.77
C HIS A 152 9.62 -3.37 -25.16
N GLY A 153 8.83 -4.31 -25.67
CA GLY A 153 9.31 -5.62 -26.11
C GLY A 153 8.24 -6.69 -26.04
N PRO A 154 8.53 -7.94 -26.41
CA PRO A 154 7.58 -9.04 -26.37
C PRO A 154 7.35 -9.49 -24.91
N VAL A 155 6.66 -8.67 -24.14
CA VAL A 155 6.38 -8.91 -22.71
C VAL A 155 5.58 -10.19 -22.51
N GLU A 156 4.73 -10.53 -23.47
CA GLU A 156 3.90 -11.75 -23.49
C GLU A 156 4.73 -13.06 -23.45
N THR A 157 6.00 -12.99 -23.83
CA THR A 157 6.92 -14.13 -23.79
C THR A 157 7.70 -14.24 -22.50
N LEU A 158 7.59 -13.27 -21.60
CA LEU A 158 8.30 -13.24 -20.33
C LEU A 158 7.73 -14.29 -19.38
N LYS A 159 8.53 -15.30 -19.11
CA LYS A 159 8.26 -16.24 -18.01
C LYS A 159 9.03 -15.76 -16.79
N LEU A 160 8.33 -15.08 -15.90
CA LEU A 160 8.92 -14.70 -14.62
C LEU A 160 8.96 -15.93 -13.71
N ASP A 161 10.15 -16.22 -13.23
CA ASP A 161 10.37 -17.26 -12.25
C ASP A 161 10.12 -16.67 -10.85
N SER A 162 9.30 -17.34 -10.05
CA SER A 162 8.98 -16.96 -8.67
C SER A 162 9.57 -17.93 -7.64
N SER A 163 10.51 -18.77 -8.06
CA SER A 163 11.26 -19.66 -7.15
C SER A 163 12.09 -18.87 -6.14
N ASP A 164 12.46 -19.51 -5.05
CA ASP A 164 13.34 -18.91 -4.02
C ASP A 164 14.69 -18.49 -4.60
N GLU A 165 15.20 -19.20 -5.60
CA GLU A 165 16.40 -18.86 -6.34
C GLU A 165 16.22 -17.56 -7.14
N ALA A 166 15.09 -17.42 -7.81
CA ALA A 166 14.77 -16.21 -8.57
C ALA A 166 14.60 -15.00 -7.64
N LEU A 167 13.88 -15.16 -6.54
CA LEU A 167 13.74 -14.10 -5.53
C LEU A 167 15.09 -13.72 -4.91
N SER A 168 15.97 -14.68 -4.71
CA SER A 168 17.34 -14.43 -4.24
C SER A 168 18.19 -13.66 -5.26
N ARG A 169 18.04 -13.96 -6.58
CA ARG A 169 18.70 -13.19 -7.65
C ARG A 169 18.18 -11.77 -7.73
N ILE A 170 16.84 -11.57 -7.71
CA ILE A 170 16.20 -10.25 -7.69
C ILE A 170 16.72 -9.42 -6.53
N ARG A 171 16.70 -9.98 -5.33
CA ARG A 171 17.24 -9.35 -4.13
C ARG A 171 18.69 -8.92 -4.33
N ALA A 172 19.55 -9.83 -4.80
CA ALA A 172 20.97 -9.57 -4.97
C ALA A 172 21.27 -8.44 -5.95
N GLU A 173 20.58 -8.41 -7.10
CA GLU A 173 20.76 -7.36 -8.10
C GLU A 173 20.26 -6.00 -7.60
N ILE A 174 19.14 -5.94 -6.89
CA ILE A 174 18.63 -4.70 -6.30
C ILE A 174 19.56 -4.22 -5.19
N CYS A 175 19.97 -5.09 -4.27
CA CYS A 175 20.93 -4.75 -3.21
C CYS A 175 22.23 -4.18 -3.79
N LYS A 176 22.81 -4.84 -4.79
CA LYS A 176 24.04 -4.40 -5.47
C LYS A 176 23.90 -3.02 -6.08
N ALA A 177 22.80 -2.78 -6.79
CA ALA A 177 22.56 -1.50 -7.46
C ALA A 177 22.35 -0.35 -6.48
N ILE A 178 21.55 -0.57 -5.45
CA ILE A 178 21.26 0.44 -4.42
C ILE A 178 22.51 0.72 -3.59
N TYR A 179 23.27 -0.30 -3.22
CA TYR A 179 24.51 -0.12 -2.48
C TYR A 179 25.55 0.70 -3.27
N ALA A 180 25.64 0.45 -4.57
CA ALA A 180 26.54 1.22 -5.44
C ALA A 180 26.07 2.68 -5.61
N ALA A 181 24.78 2.96 -5.56
CA ALA A 181 24.22 4.29 -5.78
C ALA A 181 24.26 5.18 -4.53
N ASP A 182 23.97 4.65 -3.35
CA ASP A 182 23.83 5.45 -2.13
C ASP A 182 24.35 4.79 -0.83
N GLY A 183 24.94 3.60 -0.92
CA GLY A 183 25.50 2.87 0.23
C GLY A 183 24.49 2.17 1.14
N ARG A 184 23.18 2.19 0.79
CA ARG A 184 22.11 1.42 1.45
C ARG A 184 21.95 0.05 0.78
N GLY A 185 21.10 -0.81 1.36
CA GLY A 185 20.78 -2.09 0.73
C GLY A 185 21.90 -3.11 0.77
N HIS A 186 22.73 -3.09 1.82
CA HIS A 186 23.80 -4.08 1.99
C HIS A 186 23.25 -5.52 2.02
N ASP A 187 22.03 -5.68 2.57
CA ASP A 187 21.28 -6.94 2.61
C ASP A 187 19.79 -6.64 2.54
N GLY A 188 18.98 -7.66 2.27
CA GLY A 188 17.55 -7.50 2.15
C GLY A 188 16.78 -8.82 2.15
N TYR A 189 15.47 -8.69 2.05
CA TYR A 189 14.53 -9.78 1.90
C TYR A 189 13.59 -9.46 0.74
N CYS A 190 13.30 -10.42 -0.12
CA CYS A 190 12.38 -10.29 -1.24
C CYS A 190 11.24 -11.30 -1.08
N SER A 191 10.01 -10.83 -1.18
CA SER A 191 8.82 -11.67 -1.27
C SER A 191 8.04 -11.33 -2.54
N HIS A 192 7.28 -12.30 -3.03
CA HIS A 192 6.54 -12.22 -4.27
C HIS A 192 5.11 -12.74 -4.08
N TYR A 193 4.19 -12.15 -4.82
CA TYR A 193 2.82 -12.61 -4.98
C TYR A 193 2.39 -12.37 -6.43
N PHE A 194 1.70 -13.34 -7.05
CA PHE A 194 1.07 -13.19 -8.35
C PHE A 194 -0.45 -13.14 -8.18
N ASP A 195 -1.07 -12.13 -8.74
CA ASP A 195 -2.52 -11.98 -8.81
C ASP A 195 -2.99 -12.42 -10.20
N ASP A 196 -3.61 -13.59 -10.28
CA ASP A 196 -4.07 -14.16 -11.56
C ASP A 196 -5.23 -13.37 -12.19
N GLU A 197 -6.00 -12.65 -11.39
CA GLU A 197 -7.11 -11.82 -11.88
C GLU A 197 -6.62 -10.57 -12.60
N THR A 198 -5.62 -9.87 -12.06
CA THR A 198 -5.02 -8.67 -12.67
C THR A 198 -3.82 -8.99 -13.55
N LYS A 199 -3.36 -10.25 -13.60
CA LYS A 199 -2.12 -10.66 -14.26
C LYS A 199 -0.89 -9.84 -13.80
N CYS A 200 -0.91 -9.42 -12.52
CA CYS A 200 0.14 -8.63 -11.92
C CYS A 200 1.03 -9.45 -10.98
N HIS A 201 2.33 -9.30 -11.14
CA HIS A 201 3.31 -9.74 -10.16
C HIS A 201 3.60 -8.60 -9.19
N PHE A 202 3.53 -8.90 -7.90
CA PHE A 202 3.86 -7.98 -6.83
C PHE A 202 5.12 -8.45 -6.11
N TYR A 203 6.11 -7.58 -5.98
CA TYR A 203 7.33 -7.83 -5.22
C TYR A 203 7.41 -6.82 -4.08
N ARG A 204 7.76 -7.31 -2.91
CA ARG A 204 8.08 -6.50 -1.75
C ARG A 204 9.50 -6.80 -1.33
N ILE A 205 10.34 -5.78 -1.33
CA ILE A 205 11.74 -5.89 -0.99
C ILE A 205 12.01 -5.02 0.24
N LEU A 206 12.42 -5.65 1.33
CA LEU A 206 12.91 -4.99 2.52
C LEU A 206 14.43 -4.91 2.42
N LEU A 207 14.96 -3.72 2.50
CA LEU A 207 16.39 -3.46 2.34
C LEU A 207 16.95 -2.82 3.62
N THR A 208 18.18 -3.16 3.96
CA THR A 208 18.86 -2.53 5.09
C THR A 208 19.20 -1.07 4.79
N ASP A 209 18.91 -0.19 5.74
CA ASP A 209 19.23 1.23 5.68
C ASP A 209 20.66 1.49 6.21
N HIS A 210 21.06 2.76 6.22
CA HIS A 210 22.32 3.19 6.79
C HIS A 210 22.47 2.78 8.26
N LEU A 211 23.70 2.52 8.67
CA LEU A 211 24.02 2.25 10.06
C LEU A 211 23.95 3.56 10.86
N LEU A 212 22.89 3.73 11.63
CA LEU A 212 22.68 4.94 12.42
C LEU A 212 22.90 4.68 13.91
N PRO A 213 23.65 5.53 14.59
CA PRO A 213 23.78 5.47 16.04
C PRO A 213 22.48 5.95 16.70
N LYS A 214 21.77 5.06 17.37
CA LYS A 214 20.59 5.39 18.17
C LYS A 214 20.92 5.34 19.65
N THR A 215 20.46 6.35 20.40
CA THR A 215 20.52 6.35 21.86
C THR A 215 19.29 5.63 22.38
N ILE A 216 19.47 4.47 22.99
CA ILE A 216 18.40 3.70 23.62
C ILE A 216 18.39 3.89 25.13
N TYR A 217 17.19 3.99 25.69
CA TYR A 217 16.99 3.98 27.13
C TYR A 217 17.07 2.52 27.63
N VAL A 218 18.00 2.28 28.53
CA VAL A 218 18.25 0.90 29.01
C VAL A 218 17.61 0.67 30.36
N LYS A 219 17.76 1.62 31.30
CA LYS A 219 17.30 1.50 32.69
C LYS A 219 17.37 2.88 33.35
N LYS A 220 16.46 3.19 34.33
CA LYS A 220 16.45 4.44 35.13
C LYS A 220 17.64 5.39 34.86
N HIS A 221 17.42 6.41 34.02
CA HIS A 221 18.39 7.44 33.63
C HIS A 221 19.69 6.94 32.94
N LYS A 222 19.74 5.69 32.51
CA LYS A 222 20.87 5.15 31.73
C LYS A 222 20.51 5.03 30.27
N PHE A 223 21.30 5.68 29.43
CA PHE A 223 21.21 5.65 27.98
C PHE A 223 22.44 4.94 27.43
N ARG A 224 22.26 4.17 26.37
CA ARG A 224 23.37 3.51 25.64
C ARG A 224 23.25 3.86 24.16
N LYS A 225 24.37 4.21 23.55
CA LYS A 225 24.45 4.30 22.10
C LYS A 225 24.59 2.90 21.53
N ARG A 226 23.73 2.55 20.56
CA ARG A 226 23.84 1.35 19.76
C ARG A 226 23.71 1.73 18.29
N ASN A 227 24.48 1.06 17.45
CA ASN A 227 24.30 1.15 16.02
C ASN A 227 23.15 0.23 15.62
N PHE A 228 22.15 0.78 14.95
CA PHE A 228 21.02 0.06 14.38
C PHE A 228 21.04 0.28 12.88
N ARG A 229 20.69 -0.77 12.16
CA ARG A 229 20.26 -0.65 10.77
C ARG A 229 18.74 -0.75 10.77
N ASP A 230 18.08 0.31 10.35
CA ASP A 230 16.67 0.25 10.04
C ASP A 230 16.50 -0.46 8.68
N THR A 231 15.28 -0.67 8.28
CA THR A 231 14.94 -1.16 6.95
C THR A 231 14.09 -0.12 6.24
N PHE A 232 14.26 -0.02 4.93
CA PHE A 232 13.33 0.67 4.06
C PHE A 232 12.72 -0.31 3.07
N GLU A 233 11.58 0.05 2.53
CA GLU A 233 10.78 -0.82 1.71
C GLU A 233 10.75 -0.34 0.27
N VAL A 234 10.82 -1.28 -0.66
CA VAL A 234 10.58 -1.08 -2.08
C VAL A 234 9.46 -2.02 -2.50
N ALA A 235 8.44 -1.48 -3.14
CA ALA A 235 7.37 -2.25 -3.75
C ALA A 235 7.46 -2.16 -5.27
N ILE A 236 7.24 -3.28 -5.96
CA ILE A 236 7.21 -3.36 -7.42
C ILE A 236 5.93 -4.08 -7.82
N GLU A 237 5.20 -3.50 -8.76
CA GLU A 237 4.07 -4.12 -9.45
C GLU A 237 4.42 -4.22 -10.92
N PHE A 238 4.27 -5.42 -11.50
CA PHE A 238 4.50 -5.67 -12.92
C PHE A 238 3.28 -6.34 -13.53
N ASN A 239 2.68 -5.71 -14.52
CA ASN A 239 1.57 -6.26 -15.29
C ASN A 239 2.10 -6.99 -16.52
N THR A 240 1.80 -8.29 -16.63
CA THR A 240 2.28 -9.15 -17.73
C THR A 240 1.56 -8.91 -19.05
N GLU A 241 0.38 -8.28 -19.03
CA GLU A 241 -0.39 -8.00 -20.26
C GLU A 241 0.03 -6.66 -20.87
N THR A 242 0.24 -5.64 -20.03
CA THR A 242 0.57 -4.28 -20.51
C THR A 242 2.06 -3.99 -20.55
N GLY A 243 2.89 -4.81 -19.88
CA GLY A 243 4.31 -4.52 -19.71
C GLY A 243 4.62 -3.38 -18.75
N GLU A 244 3.63 -2.88 -18.01
CA GLU A 244 3.83 -1.83 -17.04
C GLU A 244 4.58 -2.32 -15.81
N VAL A 245 5.61 -1.58 -15.43
CA VAL A 245 6.35 -1.75 -14.18
C VAL A 245 6.15 -0.52 -13.33
N SER A 246 5.55 -0.67 -12.18
CA SER A 246 5.40 0.40 -11.20
C SER A 246 6.27 0.14 -9.99
N VAL A 247 7.06 1.12 -9.61
CA VAL A 247 7.95 1.05 -8.46
C VAL A 247 7.60 2.14 -7.46
N SER A 248 7.50 1.75 -6.20
CA SER A 248 7.37 2.66 -5.07
C SER A 248 8.51 2.46 -4.09
N SER A 249 9.10 3.56 -3.66
CA SER A 249 10.13 3.60 -2.63
C SER A 249 10.15 4.97 -1.96
N ASP A 250 10.84 5.09 -0.83
CA ASP A 250 11.06 6.38 -0.13
C ASP A 250 12.01 7.34 -0.88
N SER A 251 12.27 7.08 -2.17
CA SER A 251 13.34 7.73 -2.93
C SER A 251 12.82 8.44 -4.18
N THR A 252 13.77 8.99 -4.94
CA THR A 252 13.49 9.75 -6.17
C THR A 252 13.12 8.85 -7.36
N VAL A 253 12.53 9.45 -8.40
CA VAL A 253 12.25 8.79 -9.69
C VAL A 253 13.49 8.11 -10.28
N PHE A 254 14.69 8.71 -10.14
CA PHE A 254 15.94 8.08 -10.57
C PHE A 254 16.20 6.76 -9.83
N PHE A 255 15.96 6.73 -8.54
CA PHE A 255 16.11 5.54 -7.71
C PHE A 255 15.10 4.45 -8.13
N ASN A 256 13.84 4.82 -8.36
CA ASN A 256 12.82 3.89 -8.84
C ASN A 256 13.18 3.27 -10.21
N ARG A 257 13.78 4.05 -11.12
CA ARG A 257 14.31 3.51 -12.39
C ARG A 257 15.43 2.50 -12.17
N LEU A 258 16.35 2.80 -11.27
CA LEU A 258 17.44 1.89 -10.92
C LEU A 258 16.90 0.58 -10.36
N VAL A 259 15.93 0.66 -9.46
CA VAL A 259 15.26 -0.50 -8.86
C VAL A 259 14.56 -1.34 -9.93
N ALA A 260 13.74 -0.72 -10.79
CA ALA A 260 13.03 -1.42 -11.87
C ALA A 260 13.99 -2.18 -12.78
N ARG A 261 15.08 -1.53 -13.20
CA ARG A 261 16.11 -2.15 -14.02
C ARG A 261 16.76 -3.36 -13.33
N SER A 262 17.12 -3.19 -12.05
CA SER A 262 17.80 -4.25 -11.30
C SER A 262 16.87 -5.41 -10.99
N TRP A 263 15.60 -5.12 -10.68
CA TRP A 263 14.56 -6.12 -10.54
C TRP A 263 14.44 -6.95 -11.83
N PHE A 264 14.37 -6.29 -12.97
CA PHE A 264 14.19 -6.96 -14.25
C PHE A 264 15.38 -7.87 -14.60
N VAL A 265 16.62 -7.37 -14.40
CA VAL A 265 17.83 -8.20 -14.55
C VAL A 265 17.80 -9.44 -13.64
N GLY A 266 17.36 -9.28 -12.41
CA GLY A 266 17.22 -10.40 -11.47
C GLY A 266 16.12 -11.40 -11.86
N ALA A 267 15.00 -10.90 -12.40
CA ALA A 267 13.84 -11.71 -12.75
C ALA A 267 14.05 -12.56 -14.00
N VAL A 268 14.62 -11.96 -15.07
CA VAL A 268 14.77 -12.63 -16.38
C VAL A 268 16.21 -13.05 -16.71
N GLY A 269 17.17 -12.59 -15.92
CA GLY A 269 18.60 -12.77 -16.16
C GLY A 269 19.22 -11.69 -17.05
N PRO A 270 20.57 -11.52 -16.99
CA PRO A 270 21.25 -10.38 -17.61
C PRO A 270 21.19 -10.38 -19.15
N GLU A 271 21.19 -11.52 -19.80
CA GLU A 271 21.18 -11.59 -21.27
C GLU A 271 19.80 -11.21 -21.82
N GLN A 272 18.73 -11.79 -21.30
CA GLN A 272 17.36 -11.45 -21.70
C GLN A 272 17.00 -10.01 -21.34
N ALA A 273 17.49 -9.53 -20.19
CA ALA A 273 17.29 -8.14 -19.79
C ALA A 273 17.95 -7.14 -20.73
N LYS A 274 19.10 -7.46 -21.34
CA LYS A 274 19.74 -6.60 -22.34
C LYS A 274 18.89 -6.42 -23.59
N GLU A 275 18.25 -7.48 -24.08
CA GLU A 275 17.41 -7.43 -25.26
C GLU A 275 16.15 -6.57 -25.04
N LEU A 276 15.57 -6.62 -23.86
CA LEU A 276 14.30 -5.97 -23.52
C LEU A 276 14.47 -4.55 -22.94
N LEU A 277 15.62 -4.26 -22.30
CA LEU A 277 15.95 -2.94 -21.75
C LEU A 277 16.55 -1.97 -22.76
N ILE A 278 16.70 -2.33 -24.04
CA ILE A 278 17.21 -1.45 -25.09
C ILE A 278 16.29 -0.24 -25.31
N ALA A 279 14.99 -0.38 -25.07
CA ALA A 279 14.10 0.76 -24.99
C ALA A 279 14.17 1.36 -23.57
N LYS A 280 14.50 2.65 -23.44
CA LYS A 280 14.39 3.36 -22.17
C LYS A 280 12.93 3.22 -21.69
N PRO A 281 12.70 2.76 -20.46
CA PRO A 281 11.33 2.75 -19.95
C PRO A 281 10.82 4.19 -19.96
N ASP A 282 9.76 4.45 -20.73
CA ASP A 282 9.13 5.75 -20.72
C ASP A 282 8.38 5.89 -19.40
N ILE A 283 8.68 6.95 -18.68
CA ILE A 283 7.92 7.31 -17.48
C ILE A 283 6.68 8.04 -17.96
N GLU A 284 5.52 7.58 -17.51
CA GLU A 284 4.28 8.30 -17.72
C GLU A 284 4.41 9.75 -17.23
N PRO A 285 4.39 10.76 -18.12
CA PRO A 285 4.45 12.14 -17.70
C PRO A 285 3.05 12.64 -17.34
N TYR A 286 2.90 13.14 -16.13
CA TYR A 286 1.67 13.85 -15.75
C TYR A 286 1.73 15.31 -16.25
N VAL A 287 0.71 15.71 -17.03
CA VAL A 287 0.60 17.08 -17.57
C VAL A 287 -0.12 17.95 -16.54
N LEU A 288 0.59 18.30 -15.47
CA LEU A 288 0.00 19.04 -14.34
C LEU A 288 -0.37 20.48 -14.69
N ASP A 289 0.30 21.07 -15.69
CA ASP A 289 0.02 22.44 -16.17
C ASP A 289 -1.41 22.57 -16.75
N TYR A 290 -2.12 21.45 -16.98
CA TYR A 290 -3.57 21.43 -17.28
C TYR A 290 -4.36 22.37 -16.37
N LEU A 291 -4.08 22.38 -15.06
CA LEU A 291 -4.77 23.22 -14.09
C LEU A 291 -4.51 24.72 -14.27
N LEU A 292 -3.45 25.13 -14.95
CA LEU A 292 -3.20 26.56 -15.25
C LEU A 292 -4.20 27.12 -16.26
N PHE A 293 -4.82 26.26 -17.08
CA PHE A 293 -5.68 26.66 -18.20
C PHE A 293 -7.10 26.10 -18.11
N ASN A 294 -7.36 25.20 -17.16
CA ASN A 294 -8.65 24.50 -17.04
C ASN A 294 -9.15 24.54 -15.60
N SER A 295 -10.48 24.48 -15.42
CA SER A 295 -11.12 24.37 -14.12
C SER A 295 -10.58 23.18 -13.31
N GLY A 296 -10.47 23.36 -12.01
CA GLY A 296 -10.17 22.30 -11.07
C GLY A 296 -11.31 21.28 -10.88
N ASN A 297 -12.49 21.56 -11.40
CA ASN A 297 -13.63 20.65 -11.43
C ASN A 297 -13.57 19.83 -12.73
N ILE A 298 -13.14 18.56 -12.60
CA ILE A 298 -12.96 17.66 -13.73
C ILE A 298 -14.32 17.03 -14.09
N PRO A 299 -14.76 17.08 -15.37
CA PRO A 299 -15.99 16.42 -15.79
C PRO A 299 -15.97 14.92 -15.48
N VAL A 300 -17.04 14.42 -14.90
CA VAL A 300 -17.20 13.00 -14.59
C VAL A 300 -17.85 12.31 -15.79
N PRO A 301 -17.20 11.30 -16.41
CA PRO A 301 -17.83 10.52 -17.47
C PRO A 301 -19.08 9.77 -16.98
N ALA A 302 -20.09 9.62 -17.85
CA ALA A 302 -21.37 9.03 -17.47
C ALA A 302 -21.26 7.58 -16.97
N ASP A 303 -20.30 6.82 -17.52
CA ASP A 303 -20.07 5.40 -17.18
C ASP A 303 -19.06 5.22 -16.02
N SER A 304 -18.66 6.30 -15.38
CA SER A 304 -17.67 6.30 -14.32
C SER A 304 -18.32 5.98 -12.94
N PRO A 305 -17.62 5.28 -12.05
CA PRO A 305 -18.10 5.04 -10.70
C PRO A 305 -18.08 6.31 -9.80
N PHE A 306 -17.57 7.42 -10.32
CA PHE A 306 -17.41 8.65 -9.55
C PHE A 306 -18.63 9.55 -9.63
N THR A 307 -18.92 10.22 -8.51
CA THR A 307 -19.96 11.25 -8.43
C THR A 307 -19.39 12.66 -8.57
N SER A 308 -18.10 12.83 -8.24
CA SER A 308 -17.40 14.10 -8.45
C SER A 308 -15.88 13.86 -8.49
N ILE A 309 -15.19 14.69 -9.28
CA ILE A 309 -13.73 14.73 -9.35
C ILE A 309 -13.32 16.20 -9.34
N ARG A 310 -12.47 16.57 -8.37
CA ARG A 310 -12.02 17.96 -8.27
C ARG A 310 -10.61 18.09 -7.71
N ALA A 311 -9.91 19.12 -8.14
CA ALA A 311 -8.65 19.54 -7.56
C ALA A 311 -8.91 20.21 -6.19
N VAL A 312 -8.15 19.82 -5.16
CA VAL A 312 -8.28 20.36 -3.80
C VAL A 312 -6.98 21.02 -3.32
N SER A 313 -5.88 20.76 -3.96
CA SER A 313 -4.60 21.41 -3.67
C SER A 313 -3.73 21.41 -4.91
N ALA A 314 -3.00 22.50 -5.11
CA ALA A 314 -1.97 22.60 -6.13
C ALA A 314 -0.75 23.35 -5.61
N THR A 315 0.44 22.95 -6.05
CA THR A 315 1.69 23.68 -5.83
C THR A 315 2.28 24.04 -7.17
N ALA A 316 2.44 25.35 -7.40
CA ALA A 316 3.06 25.91 -8.58
C ALA A 316 4.43 26.51 -8.25
N ASN A 317 5.45 26.16 -9.02
CA ASN A 317 6.78 26.73 -8.93
C ASN A 317 7.01 27.70 -10.09
N ARG A 318 7.74 28.78 -9.84
CA ARG A 318 8.15 29.68 -10.90
C ARG A 318 9.26 29.06 -11.73
N ARG A 319 9.10 29.01 -13.07
CA ARG A 319 9.98 28.26 -13.99
C ARG A 319 11.46 28.67 -13.92
N ASN A 320 11.71 29.96 -13.79
CA ASN A 320 13.06 30.52 -13.90
C ASN A 320 13.63 31.07 -12.59
N THR A 321 13.03 30.73 -11.45
CA THR A 321 13.45 31.28 -10.15
C THR A 321 13.40 30.19 -9.08
N ALA A 322 14.56 29.76 -8.62
CA ALA A 322 14.65 28.80 -7.54
C ALA A 322 14.01 29.34 -6.25
N GLY A 323 13.25 28.48 -5.58
CA GLY A 323 12.68 28.77 -4.24
C GLY A 323 11.38 29.59 -4.24
N GLN A 324 10.84 30.00 -5.39
CA GLN A 324 9.52 30.65 -5.43
C GLN A 324 8.43 29.63 -5.76
N SER A 325 7.63 29.26 -4.74
CA SER A 325 6.48 28.38 -4.90
C SER A 325 5.23 29.02 -4.32
N ILE A 326 4.08 28.69 -4.92
CA ILE A 326 2.76 29.04 -4.43
C ILE A 326 2.03 27.72 -4.18
N THR A 327 1.61 27.48 -2.94
CA THR A 327 0.76 26.35 -2.61
C THR A 327 -0.63 26.85 -2.23
N ILE A 328 -1.63 26.37 -2.91
CA ILE A 328 -3.04 26.68 -2.65
C ILE A 328 -3.78 25.43 -2.23
N ARG A 329 -4.84 25.64 -1.43
CA ARG A 329 -5.73 24.56 -0.99
C ARG A 329 -7.15 25.07 -0.98
N SER A 330 -8.07 24.25 -1.45
CA SER A 330 -9.51 24.49 -1.28
C SER A 330 -9.86 24.49 0.22
N ARG A 331 -10.70 25.43 0.63
CA ARG A 331 -11.25 25.52 1.98
C ARG A 331 -12.66 24.95 2.05
N THR A 332 -13.37 24.99 0.95
CA THR A 332 -14.76 24.53 0.84
C THR A 332 -14.93 23.58 -0.34
N ASP A 333 -16.04 22.88 -0.38
CA ASP A 333 -16.34 21.95 -1.49
C ASP A 333 -16.73 22.69 -2.77
N THR A 334 -16.95 23.98 -2.71
CA THR A 334 -17.34 24.86 -3.84
C THR A 334 -16.18 25.66 -4.43
N ASP A 335 -15.02 25.69 -3.76
CA ASP A 335 -13.87 26.45 -4.24
C ASP A 335 -13.30 25.81 -5.52
N ASP A 336 -13.09 26.60 -6.58
CA ASP A 336 -12.29 26.17 -7.72
C ASP A 336 -10.81 26.54 -7.51
N ILE A 337 -9.98 25.53 -7.41
CA ILE A 337 -8.52 25.69 -7.23
C ILE A 337 -7.89 26.46 -8.38
N HIS A 338 -8.40 26.32 -9.61
CA HIS A 338 -7.93 27.07 -10.76
C HIS A 338 -8.11 28.59 -10.55
N GLU A 339 -9.31 29.04 -10.17
CA GLU A 339 -9.57 30.45 -9.91
C GLU A 339 -8.71 31.01 -8.77
N ILE A 340 -8.57 30.24 -7.67
CA ILE A 340 -7.73 30.65 -6.54
C ILE A 340 -6.27 30.76 -6.96
N LEU A 341 -5.77 29.82 -7.80
CA LEU A 341 -4.42 29.85 -8.32
C LEU A 341 -4.18 31.06 -9.20
N LEU A 342 -5.07 31.30 -10.17
CA LEU A 342 -4.98 32.45 -11.07
C LEU A 342 -5.00 33.79 -10.29
N ASN A 343 -5.90 33.93 -9.33
CA ASN A 343 -5.96 35.12 -8.48
C ASN A 343 -4.66 35.31 -7.66
N SER A 344 -4.08 34.22 -7.16
CA SER A 344 -2.83 34.25 -6.40
C SER A 344 -1.64 34.63 -7.26
N ILE A 345 -1.61 34.22 -8.52
CA ILE A 345 -0.56 34.57 -9.48
C ILE A 345 -0.73 36.02 -9.93
N SER A 346 -1.93 36.40 -10.39
CA SER A 346 -2.23 37.72 -10.95
C SER A 346 -2.16 38.84 -9.92
N GLY A 347 -2.63 38.58 -8.68
CA GLY A 347 -2.56 39.52 -7.58
C GLY A 347 -1.12 39.98 -7.21
N ASN A 348 -0.12 39.23 -7.65
CA ASN A 348 1.30 39.58 -7.50
C ASN A 348 1.93 40.15 -8.79
N HIS A 349 1.13 40.61 -9.75
CA HIS A 349 1.59 41.12 -11.05
C HIS A 349 2.45 40.12 -11.84
N ARG A 350 2.18 38.82 -11.72
CA ARG A 350 2.92 37.74 -12.39
C ARG A 350 2.10 37.14 -13.52
N ARG A 351 2.78 36.56 -14.50
CA ARG A 351 2.14 35.88 -15.62
C ARG A 351 1.97 34.41 -15.32
N VAL A 352 0.88 33.81 -15.74
CA VAL A 352 0.57 32.37 -15.53
C VAL A 352 1.63 31.49 -16.20
N GLU A 353 2.13 31.91 -17.38
CA GLU A 353 3.14 31.19 -18.15
C GLU A 353 4.50 31.07 -17.44
N ASP A 354 4.75 31.96 -16.47
CA ASP A 354 5.96 31.91 -15.64
C ASP A 354 5.95 30.75 -14.65
N PHE A 355 4.83 30.06 -14.49
CA PHE A 355 4.63 29.00 -13.50
C PHE A 355 4.51 27.62 -14.14
N GLN A 356 4.83 26.60 -13.37
CA GLN A 356 4.55 25.19 -13.67
C GLN A 356 3.99 24.53 -12.42
N ILE A 357 2.98 23.69 -12.61
CA ILE A 357 2.46 22.87 -11.50
C ILE A 357 3.43 21.70 -11.24
N VAL A 358 3.85 21.55 -9.99
CA VAL A 358 4.75 20.47 -9.57
C VAL A 358 4.06 19.42 -8.71
N ASN A 359 2.91 19.77 -8.16
CA ASN A 359 2.08 18.86 -7.35
C ASN A 359 0.61 19.25 -7.51
N LEU A 360 -0.23 18.28 -7.78
CA LEU A 360 -1.69 18.41 -7.89
C LEU A 360 -2.35 17.31 -7.07
N GLN A 361 -3.28 17.68 -6.19
CA GLN A 361 -4.08 16.73 -5.44
C GLN A 361 -5.54 16.79 -5.92
N LEU A 362 -6.01 15.64 -6.41
CA LEU A 362 -7.40 15.41 -6.83
C LEU A 362 -8.14 14.63 -5.76
N VAL A 363 -9.44 14.91 -5.60
CA VAL A 363 -10.36 14.10 -4.79
C VAL A 363 -11.37 13.47 -5.72
N PHE A 364 -11.39 12.15 -5.73
CA PHE A 364 -12.39 11.32 -6.41
C PHE A 364 -13.44 10.89 -5.38
N THR A 365 -14.70 11.25 -5.60
CA THR A 365 -15.84 10.84 -4.76
C THR A 365 -16.60 9.74 -5.48
N TYR A 366 -16.86 8.62 -4.82
CA TYR A 366 -17.51 7.44 -5.41
C TYR A 366 -18.42 6.74 -4.41
N VAL A 367 -19.33 5.92 -4.91
CA VAL A 367 -20.19 5.07 -4.10
C VAL A 367 -19.58 3.66 -4.06
N ALA A 368 -19.13 3.24 -2.89
CA ALA A 368 -18.60 1.90 -2.71
C ALA A 368 -19.69 0.82 -2.81
N ALA A 369 -19.30 -0.45 -2.98
CA ALA A 369 -20.23 -1.58 -3.12
C ALA A 369 -21.25 -1.72 -1.97
N ASN A 370 -20.93 -1.20 -0.78
CA ASN A 370 -21.84 -1.14 0.37
C ASN A 370 -22.79 0.06 0.39
N GLY A 371 -22.91 0.81 -0.70
CA GLY A 371 -23.77 1.99 -0.86
C GLY A 371 -23.29 3.26 -0.14
N LYS A 372 -22.14 3.24 0.49
CA LYS A 372 -21.60 4.42 1.19
C LYS A 372 -20.75 5.28 0.25
N THR A 373 -20.96 6.58 0.31
CA THR A 373 -20.07 7.54 -0.36
C THR A 373 -18.70 7.53 0.30
N ARG A 374 -17.66 7.39 -0.51
CA ARG A 374 -16.26 7.44 -0.12
C ARG A 374 -15.49 8.42 -0.98
N THR A 375 -14.31 8.80 -0.49
CA THR A 375 -13.38 9.65 -1.24
C THR A 375 -12.01 9.00 -1.29
N PHE A 376 -11.35 9.13 -2.45
CA PHE A 376 -9.94 8.81 -2.63
C PHE A 376 -9.18 10.07 -3.00
N LYS A 377 -8.04 10.32 -2.35
CA LYS A 377 -7.15 11.46 -2.62
C LYS A 377 -6.02 10.99 -3.50
N CYS A 378 -6.02 11.41 -4.75
CA CYS A 378 -4.96 11.16 -5.71
C CYS A 378 -4.00 12.34 -5.73
N THR A 379 -2.73 12.09 -5.49
CA THR A 379 -1.66 13.08 -5.59
C THR A 379 -0.84 12.79 -6.84
N LEU A 380 -0.76 13.77 -7.73
CA LEU A 380 0.01 13.70 -8.97
C LEU A 380 1.24 14.61 -8.85
N LYS A 381 2.40 14.09 -9.22
CA LYS A 381 3.64 14.81 -9.43
C LYS A 381 4.10 14.55 -10.86
N LYS A 382 5.06 15.31 -11.38
CA LYS A 382 5.48 15.22 -12.80
C LYS A 382 5.75 13.80 -13.30
N HIS A 383 6.25 12.90 -12.45
CA HIS A 383 6.65 11.54 -12.83
C HIS A 383 6.24 10.49 -11.78
N SER A 384 5.30 10.82 -10.92
CA SER A 384 4.82 9.88 -9.91
C SER A 384 3.41 10.25 -9.44
N SER A 385 2.69 9.26 -8.97
CA SER A 385 1.37 9.43 -8.37
C SER A 385 1.10 8.34 -7.34
N ASN A 386 0.05 8.52 -6.56
CA ASN A 386 -0.45 7.48 -5.66
C ASN A 386 -1.79 6.88 -6.13
N TYR A 387 -2.18 7.03 -7.40
CA TYR A 387 -3.46 6.46 -7.86
C TYR A 387 -3.50 4.93 -7.73
N ARG A 388 -2.34 4.28 -7.75
CA ARG A 388 -2.22 2.83 -7.54
C ARG A 388 -2.55 2.38 -6.11
N ASP A 389 -2.57 3.31 -5.15
CA ASP A 389 -3.06 3.06 -3.79
C ASP A 389 -4.60 3.08 -3.72
N ALA A 390 -5.28 3.43 -4.81
CA ALA A 390 -6.73 3.43 -4.87
C ALA A 390 -7.29 2.01 -4.72
N PRO A 391 -8.49 1.87 -4.12
CA PRO A 391 -9.22 0.63 -4.14
C PRO A 391 -9.31 0.07 -5.56
N ARG A 392 -9.12 -1.23 -5.72
CA ARG A 392 -9.08 -1.92 -7.02
C ARG A 392 -10.30 -1.58 -7.89
N GLU A 393 -11.47 -1.56 -7.28
CA GLU A 393 -12.76 -1.25 -7.94
C GLU A 393 -12.80 0.10 -8.68
N ILE A 394 -11.93 1.04 -8.32
CA ILE A 394 -11.88 2.39 -8.92
C ILE A 394 -10.54 2.73 -9.57
N ARG A 395 -9.51 1.89 -9.42
CA ARG A 395 -8.14 2.18 -9.89
C ARG A 395 -8.10 2.38 -11.41
N GLU A 396 -8.67 1.44 -12.16
CA GLU A 396 -8.73 1.51 -13.62
C GLU A 396 -9.55 2.72 -14.10
N ALA A 397 -10.65 3.02 -13.42
CA ALA A 397 -11.46 4.19 -13.74
C ALA A 397 -10.69 5.49 -13.49
N ILE A 398 -9.88 5.58 -12.43
CA ILE A 398 -8.99 6.73 -12.20
C ILE A 398 -7.99 6.86 -13.34
N HIS A 399 -7.29 5.77 -13.71
CA HIS A 399 -6.32 5.76 -14.80
C HIS A 399 -6.95 6.24 -16.12
N THR A 400 -8.09 5.66 -16.49
CA THR A 400 -8.83 6.05 -17.68
C THR A 400 -9.18 7.56 -17.69
N ILE A 401 -9.63 8.10 -16.56
CA ILE A 401 -9.97 9.53 -16.45
C ILE A 401 -8.73 10.40 -16.57
N LEU A 402 -7.60 10.02 -15.96
CA LEU A 402 -6.35 10.77 -16.08
C LEU A 402 -5.90 10.87 -17.55
N ILE A 403 -6.08 9.80 -18.35
CA ILE A 403 -5.81 9.80 -19.79
C ILE A 403 -6.82 10.67 -20.54
N GLN A 404 -8.12 10.45 -20.35
CA GLN A 404 -9.17 11.18 -21.06
C GLN A 404 -9.12 12.68 -20.82
N THR A 405 -8.70 13.11 -19.65
CA THR A 405 -8.52 14.53 -19.31
C THR A 405 -7.20 15.11 -19.77
N GLY A 406 -6.28 14.31 -20.30
CA GLY A 406 -4.94 14.75 -20.66
C GLY A 406 -4.04 15.08 -19.47
N LEU A 407 -4.43 14.66 -18.26
CA LEU A 407 -3.55 14.75 -17.08
C LEU A 407 -2.46 13.70 -17.08
N LEU A 408 -2.68 12.59 -17.75
CA LEU A 408 -1.69 11.55 -18.01
C LEU A 408 -1.48 11.48 -19.53
N ASP A 409 -0.24 11.74 -19.96
CA ASP A 409 0.17 11.59 -21.35
C ASP A 409 0.65 10.15 -21.55
N VAL A 410 -0.17 9.36 -22.23
CA VAL A 410 0.23 8.01 -22.67
C VAL A 410 0.97 8.20 -23.98
N ALA A 411 2.27 7.99 -23.96
CA ALA A 411 3.08 7.99 -25.18
C ALA A 411 2.44 7.00 -26.18
N ALA A 412 2.00 7.54 -27.34
CA ALA A 412 1.39 6.80 -28.41
C ALA A 412 2.40 5.85 -29.09
#